data_dd754c1e0ffbd4a3e5b485d28fee0c1d
#
_entry.id   dd754c1e0ffbd4a3e5b485d28fee0c1d
#
_cell.length_a   1.000
_cell.length_b   1.000
_cell.length_c   1.000
_cell.angle_alpha   90.00
_cell.angle_beta   90.00
_cell.angle_gamma   90.00
#
_symmetry.space_group_name_H-M   'P 1'
#
loop_
_entity.id
_entity.type
_entity.pdbx_description
1 polymer ?
#
loop_
_entity_poly.entity_id
_entity_poly.type
_entity_poly.pdbx_seq_one_letter_code
_entity_poly.pdbx_strand_id
1 'polypeptide(L)'
;MFALDLNQNQRIKNVFSLYNGVSEQYHDQKILEKIKALVPDQILILNDENNTIKSLLGWFKNDFMSWTSKDPLCTKCMGEGRCEIPMQVQVMTGTSWKLRAVEIYDCNKCGYRYTFPRYGDILKIADKKTGRCSEWSMLFGGIMNALNIETRIVHDYLDHCWNEALINGKWVHIDSTLDYPISLNHPHYYEQNWGKKYEYILAFSGGGIVEDVTQKYTKDWDAVLKRRRPKFFRRFF
;
A
#
# COMPACT_ATOMS: atom_id res chain seq x y z
N MET A 1 -5.15 -26.90 -2.87
CA MET A 1 -5.67 -25.52 -3.18
C MET A 1 -6.79 -25.28 -2.18
N PHE A 2 -6.52 -24.61 -1.05
CA PHE A 2 -7.57 -24.23 -0.11
C PHE A 2 -8.27 -23.01 -0.73
N ALA A 3 -9.54 -23.20 -1.14
CA ALA A 3 -10.38 -22.07 -1.51
C ALA A 3 -10.47 -21.15 -0.28
N LEU A 4 -9.92 -19.95 -0.38
CA LEU A 4 -10.11 -18.90 0.60
C LEU A 4 -11.62 -18.65 0.72
N ASP A 5 -12.21 -18.95 1.87
CA ASP A 5 -13.59 -18.54 2.14
C ASP A 5 -13.60 -17.02 2.43
N LEU A 6 -13.33 -16.27 1.37
CA LEU A 6 -13.25 -14.81 1.37
C LEU A 6 -14.61 -14.17 1.65
N ASN A 7 -15.69 -14.97 1.62
CA ASN A 7 -17.04 -14.47 1.77
C ASN A 7 -17.43 -14.13 3.23
N GLN A 8 -16.70 -14.64 4.20
CA GLN A 8 -17.05 -14.44 5.62
C GLN A 8 -16.42 -13.20 6.26
N ASN A 9 -15.38 -12.61 5.66
CA ASN A 9 -14.67 -11.48 6.27
C ASN A 9 -14.92 -10.17 5.52
N GLN A 10 -15.80 -9.31 6.05
CA GLN A 10 -16.13 -8.00 5.46
C GLN A 10 -14.90 -7.10 5.25
N ARG A 11 -13.88 -7.19 6.13
CA ARG A 11 -12.64 -6.45 5.99
C ARG A 11 -11.87 -6.87 4.72
N ILE A 12 -11.84 -8.16 4.44
CA ILE A 12 -11.23 -8.70 3.22
C ILE A 12 -11.96 -8.18 1.99
N LYS A 13 -13.31 -8.22 1.99
CA LYS A 13 -14.13 -7.73 0.86
C LYS A 13 -13.89 -6.24 0.53
N ASN A 14 -13.82 -5.39 1.55
CA ASN A 14 -13.59 -3.96 1.35
C ASN A 14 -12.22 -3.67 0.71
N VAL A 15 -11.20 -4.42 1.11
CA VAL A 15 -9.84 -4.30 0.55
C VAL A 15 -9.78 -4.84 -0.88
N PHE A 16 -10.56 -5.88 -1.19
CA PHE A 16 -10.66 -6.41 -2.55
C PHE A 16 -11.15 -5.38 -3.57
N SER A 17 -12.28 -4.74 -3.28
CA SER A 17 -12.83 -3.72 -4.18
C SER A 17 -11.84 -2.58 -4.42
N LEU A 18 -11.14 -2.16 -3.38
CA LEU A 18 -10.12 -1.12 -3.50
C LEU A 18 -8.99 -1.55 -4.43
N TYR A 19 -8.30 -2.65 -4.12
CA TYR A 19 -7.08 -3.01 -4.84
C TYR A 19 -7.35 -3.56 -6.24
N ASN A 20 -8.51 -4.17 -6.47
CA ASN A 20 -8.93 -4.46 -7.85
C ASN A 20 -9.10 -3.17 -8.65
N GLY A 21 -9.83 -2.17 -8.12
CA GLY A 21 -9.99 -0.89 -8.81
C GLY A 21 -8.67 -0.11 -8.98
N VAL A 22 -7.71 -0.30 -8.09
CA VAL A 22 -6.37 0.30 -8.24
C VAL A 22 -5.57 -0.44 -9.32
N SER A 23 -5.55 -1.76 -9.31
CA SER A 23 -4.79 -2.56 -10.27
C SER A 23 -5.30 -2.40 -11.70
N GLU A 24 -6.60 -2.12 -11.90
CA GLU A 24 -7.14 -1.77 -13.22
C GLU A 24 -6.51 -0.48 -13.78
N GLN A 25 -6.15 0.49 -12.93
CA GLN A 25 -5.47 1.71 -13.38
C GLN A 25 -4.06 1.45 -13.92
N TYR A 26 -3.44 0.34 -13.54
CA TYR A 26 -2.12 -0.08 -14.05
C TYR A 26 -2.15 -0.56 -15.50
N HIS A 27 -3.35 -0.73 -16.08
CA HIS A 27 -3.58 -1.09 -17.47
C HIS A 27 -4.22 0.04 -18.28
N ASP A 28 -4.54 1.18 -17.66
CA ASP A 28 -5.07 2.36 -18.35
C ASP A 28 -3.93 3.21 -18.93
N GLN A 29 -3.71 3.10 -20.23
CA GLN A 29 -2.62 3.80 -20.93
C GLN A 29 -2.63 5.31 -20.69
N LYS A 30 -3.81 5.95 -20.63
CA LYS A 30 -3.93 7.40 -20.40
C LYS A 30 -3.51 7.80 -18.99
N ILE A 31 -3.76 6.93 -18.01
CA ILE A 31 -3.31 7.13 -16.64
C ILE A 31 -1.79 6.93 -16.58
N LEU A 32 -1.28 5.86 -17.17
CA LEU A 32 0.15 5.53 -17.16
C LEU A 32 1.01 6.60 -17.84
N GLU A 33 0.56 7.18 -18.96
CA GLU A 33 1.25 8.30 -19.61
C GLU A 33 1.38 9.53 -18.69
N LYS A 34 0.30 9.89 -17.97
CA LYS A 34 0.34 10.99 -17.00
C LYS A 34 1.25 10.69 -15.82
N ILE A 35 1.25 9.46 -15.33
CA ILE A 35 2.12 9.03 -14.23
C ILE A 35 3.58 9.01 -14.67
N LYS A 36 3.88 8.51 -15.88
CA LYS A 36 5.23 8.49 -16.46
C LYS A 36 5.83 9.89 -16.56
N ALA A 37 5.03 10.88 -16.93
CA ALA A 37 5.46 12.28 -17.03
C ALA A 37 5.89 12.91 -15.68
N LEU A 38 5.65 12.25 -14.55
CA LEU A 38 6.09 12.71 -13.24
C LEU A 38 7.51 12.23 -12.89
N VAL A 39 7.99 11.19 -13.59
CA VAL A 39 9.30 10.58 -13.31
C VAL A 39 10.40 11.44 -13.92
N PRO A 40 11.48 11.75 -13.16
CA PRO A 40 12.59 12.54 -13.67
C PRO A 40 13.28 11.90 -14.89
N ASP A 41 13.64 12.71 -15.87
CA ASP A 41 14.28 12.25 -17.11
C ASP A 41 15.54 11.42 -16.85
N GLN A 42 16.33 11.77 -15.82
CA GLN A 42 17.52 11.02 -15.43
C GLN A 42 17.24 9.56 -15.03
N ILE A 43 16.01 9.27 -14.60
CA ILE A 43 15.59 7.89 -14.29
C ILE A 43 15.05 7.21 -15.55
N LEU A 44 14.34 7.97 -16.41
CA LEU A 44 13.76 7.45 -17.65
C LEU A 44 14.80 6.96 -18.67
N ILE A 45 16.01 7.52 -18.65
CA ILE A 45 17.10 7.15 -19.56
C ILE A 45 17.93 5.95 -19.08
N LEU A 46 17.67 5.41 -17.88
CA LEU A 46 18.38 4.23 -17.39
C LEU A 46 17.98 2.99 -18.18
N ASN A 47 18.98 2.24 -18.63
CA ASN A 47 18.79 1.03 -19.44
C ASN A 47 18.91 -0.26 -18.62
N ASP A 48 19.09 -0.16 -17.31
CA ASP A 48 19.19 -1.29 -16.39
C ASP A 48 18.01 -1.26 -15.40
N GLU A 49 17.23 -2.33 -15.40
CA GLU A 49 16.01 -2.44 -14.59
C GLU A 49 16.31 -2.32 -13.08
N ASN A 50 17.38 -2.94 -12.60
CA ASN A 50 17.74 -2.87 -11.18
C ASN A 50 18.14 -1.45 -10.76
N ASN A 51 18.92 -0.75 -11.59
CA ASN A 51 19.31 0.64 -11.34
C ASN A 51 18.09 1.57 -11.44
N THR A 52 17.19 1.32 -12.38
CA THR A 52 15.92 2.04 -12.50
C THR A 52 15.08 1.90 -11.21
N ILE A 53 14.89 0.67 -10.73
CA ILE A 53 14.12 0.41 -9.50
C ILE A 53 14.75 1.09 -8.28
N LYS A 54 16.09 0.99 -8.12
CA LYS A 54 16.78 1.65 -7.00
C LYS A 54 16.64 3.17 -7.06
N SER A 55 16.79 3.75 -8.24
CA SER A 55 16.65 5.20 -8.44
C SER A 55 15.21 5.67 -8.19
N LEU A 56 14.22 4.89 -8.64
CA LEU A 56 12.81 5.16 -8.36
C LEU A 56 12.51 5.13 -6.86
N LEU A 57 13.00 4.12 -6.13
CA LEU A 57 12.81 4.00 -4.69
C LEU A 57 13.38 5.21 -3.96
N GLY A 58 14.60 5.61 -4.29
CA GLY A 58 15.27 6.77 -3.70
C GLY A 58 14.51 8.07 -3.98
N TRP A 59 14.24 8.36 -5.25
CA TRP A 59 13.50 9.54 -5.66
C TRP A 59 12.09 9.60 -5.07
N PHE A 60 11.33 8.49 -5.16
CA PHE A 60 9.96 8.44 -4.70
C PHE A 60 9.83 8.75 -3.21
N LYS A 61 10.74 8.20 -2.41
CA LYS A 61 10.73 8.36 -0.96
C LYS A 61 11.27 9.72 -0.51
N ASN A 62 12.35 10.20 -1.11
CA ASN A 62 13.07 11.35 -0.58
C ASN A 62 12.63 12.68 -1.21
N ASP A 63 12.17 12.63 -2.49
CA ASP A 63 11.93 13.85 -3.26
C ASP A 63 10.47 14.00 -3.70
N PHE A 64 9.71 12.90 -3.83
CA PHE A 64 8.39 12.95 -4.44
C PHE A 64 7.25 12.82 -3.44
N MET A 65 7.25 11.81 -2.57
CA MET A 65 6.16 11.53 -1.63
C MET A 65 6.49 11.98 -0.21
N SER A 66 5.46 12.44 0.49
CA SER A 66 5.54 12.78 1.91
C SER A 66 4.69 11.82 2.75
N TRP A 67 5.20 11.42 3.91
CA TRP A 67 4.47 10.57 4.83
C TRP A 67 3.45 11.35 5.64
N THR A 68 2.20 10.89 5.67
CA THR A 68 1.15 11.46 6.52
C THR A 68 1.15 10.75 7.88
N SER A 69 1.52 11.47 8.94
CA SER A 69 1.45 10.98 10.32
C SER A 69 0.01 10.61 10.72
N LYS A 70 -0.13 9.78 11.77
CA LYS A 70 -1.42 9.50 12.41
C LYS A 70 -1.86 10.65 13.32
N ASP A 71 -0.92 11.50 13.72
CA ASP A 71 -1.09 12.68 14.56
C ASP A 71 -0.40 13.89 13.89
N PRO A 72 -0.93 14.39 12.77
CA PRO A 72 -0.26 15.43 11.99
C PRO A 72 -0.14 16.73 12.80
N LEU A 73 0.97 17.43 12.62
CA LEU A 73 1.14 18.76 13.18
C LEU A 73 0.16 19.74 12.54
N CYS A 74 -0.38 20.64 13.34
CA CYS A 74 -1.30 21.66 12.85
C CYS A 74 -0.58 22.66 11.94
N THR A 75 -1.07 22.81 10.72
CA THR A 75 -0.51 23.76 9.74
C THR A 75 -0.88 25.22 10.06
N LYS A 76 -1.96 25.45 10.83
CA LYS A 76 -2.42 26.81 11.17
C LYS A 76 -1.59 27.42 12.30
N CYS A 77 -1.26 26.66 13.34
CA CYS A 77 -0.44 27.16 14.44
C CYS A 77 1.05 26.72 14.32
N MET A 78 1.51 26.47 13.08
CA MET A 78 2.91 26.21 12.75
C MET A 78 3.56 25.07 13.56
N GLY A 79 2.78 24.04 13.85
CA GLY A 79 3.26 22.87 14.60
C GLY A 79 3.29 22.99 16.12
N GLU A 80 2.81 24.12 16.69
CA GLU A 80 2.68 24.24 18.15
C GLU A 80 1.53 23.38 18.74
N GLY A 81 0.53 23.03 17.89
CA GLY A 81 -0.54 22.11 18.21
C GLY A 81 -0.46 20.84 17.38
N ARG A 82 -0.89 19.72 17.97
CA ARG A 82 -1.07 18.46 17.28
C ARG A 82 -2.55 18.22 17.00
N CYS A 83 -2.85 17.55 15.93
CA CYS A 83 -4.19 17.09 15.65
C CYS A 83 -4.37 15.75 16.37
N GLU A 84 -4.82 15.81 17.62
CA GLU A 84 -5.01 14.64 18.45
C GLU A 84 -6.33 13.93 18.15
N ILE A 85 -6.34 12.64 18.45
CA ILE A 85 -7.51 11.77 18.42
C ILE A 85 -8.50 12.18 19.53
N PRO A 86 -9.83 12.11 19.28
CA PRO A 86 -10.45 11.17 18.36
C PRO A 86 -10.50 11.65 16.92
N MET A 87 -9.81 10.92 16.07
CA MET A 87 -9.91 11.04 14.63
C MET A 87 -11.32 10.63 14.19
N GLN A 88 -12.07 11.54 13.58
CA GLN A 88 -13.31 11.17 12.92
C GLN A 88 -12.97 10.63 11.53
N VAL A 89 -13.42 9.43 11.24
CA VAL A 89 -13.31 8.84 9.91
C VAL A 89 -14.69 8.84 9.28
N GLN A 90 -14.88 9.71 8.30
CA GLN A 90 -16.06 9.64 7.46
C GLN A 90 -15.78 8.62 6.34
N VAL A 91 -16.33 7.43 6.49
CA VAL A 91 -16.29 6.41 5.43
C VAL A 91 -17.28 6.82 4.35
N MET A 92 -16.80 6.96 3.13
CA MET A 92 -17.66 7.21 1.98
C MET A 92 -18.41 5.92 1.66
N THR A 93 -19.68 5.87 2.03
CA THR A 93 -20.53 4.74 1.70
C THR A 93 -20.90 4.81 0.21
N GLY A 94 -20.62 3.74 -0.47
CA GLY A 94 -21.44 3.37 -1.63
C GLY A 94 -20.84 3.44 -2.97
N THR A 95 -19.61 3.86 -3.29
CA THR A 95 -19.29 3.69 -4.70
C THR A 95 -17.87 3.82 -5.11
N SER A 96 -17.04 4.43 -4.39
CA SER A 96 -15.83 4.74 -5.10
C SER A 96 -14.62 4.33 -4.28
N TRP A 97 -14.03 3.18 -4.71
CA TRP A 97 -12.65 2.86 -4.39
C TRP A 97 -11.72 4.08 -4.65
N LYS A 98 -12.13 5.07 -5.48
CA LYS A 98 -11.37 6.30 -5.76
C LYS A 98 -11.24 7.23 -4.57
N LEU A 99 -12.27 7.35 -3.72
CA LEU A 99 -12.24 8.06 -2.45
C LEU A 99 -12.81 7.14 -1.37
N ARG A 100 -11.94 6.51 -0.59
CA ARG A 100 -12.32 5.47 0.40
C ARG A 100 -12.88 6.05 1.68
N ALA A 101 -12.24 7.09 2.18
CA ALA A 101 -12.55 7.72 3.44
C ALA A 101 -11.98 9.13 3.49
N VAL A 102 -12.48 9.93 4.42
CA VAL A 102 -11.86 11.21 4.80
C VAL A 102 -11.58 11.13 6.29
N GLU A 103 -10.32 11.23 6.66
CA GLU A 103 -9.90 11.34 8.06
C GLU A 103 -9.99 12.81 8.47
N ILE A 104 -10.62 13.09 9.60
CA ILE A 104 -10.85 14.46 10.10
C ILE A 104 -10.10 14.60 11.42
N TYR A 105 -9.31 15.62 11.53
CA TYR A 105 -8.48 15.94 12.70
C TYR A 105 -8.78 17.33 13.19
N ASP A 106 -8.90 17.52 14.49
CA ASP A 106 -9.03 18.83 15.11
C ASP A 106 -7.75 19.13 15.92
N CYS A 107 -7.18 20.31 15.72
CA CYS A 107 -6.00 20.73 16.48
C CYS A 107 -6.35 20.98 17.94
N ASN A 108 -5.65 20.36 18.86
CA ASN A 108 -5.85 20.49 20.30
C ASN A 108 -5.54 21.90 20.84
N LYS A 109 -4.74 22.70 20.12
CA LYS A 109 -4.37 24.06 20.53
C LYS A 109 -5.29 25.14 19.99
N CYS A 110 -5.60 25.09 18.69
CA CYS A 110 -6.32 26.19 18.02
C CYS A 110 -7.66 25.78 17.41
N GLY A 111 -8.08 24.52 17.56
CA GLY A 111 -9.33 24.00 17.01
C GLY A 111 -9.39 23.96 15.47
N TYR A 112 -8.28 24.20 14.79
CA TYR A 112 -8.24 24.11 13.33
C TYR A 112 -8.53 22.70 12.85
N ARG A 113 -9.48 22.57 11.94
CA ARG A 113 -9.84 21.28 11.35
C ARG A 113 -9.02 21.01 10.10
N TYR A 114 -8.33 19.87 10.09
CA TYR A 114 -7.59 19.34 8.98
C TYR A 114 -8.28 18.07 8.47
N THR A 115 -8.30 17.88 7.16
CA THR A 115 -8.87 16.68 6.54
C THR A 115 -7.82 15.98 5.68
N PHE A 116 -7.78 14.65 5.79
CA PHE A 116 -6.93 13.80 4.97
C PHE A 116 -7.78 12.82 4.17
N PRO A 117 -8.07 13.12 2.89
CA PRO A 117 -8.79 12.20 2.02
C PRO A 117 -7.92 11.00 1.66
N ARG A 118 -8.47 9.81 1.86
CA ARG A 118 -7.84 8.53 1.53
C ARG A 118 -8.25 8.12 0.11
N TYR A 119 -7.39 8.37 -0.86
CA TYR A 119 -7.66 8.07 -2.26
C TYR A 119 -7.21 6.65 -2.65
N GLY A 120 -7.97 6.02 -3.59
CA GLY A 120 -7.54 4.89 -4.40
C GLY A 120 -7.25 5.29 -5.86
N ASP A 121 -7.57 6.54 -6.24
CA ASP A 121 -7.24 7.11 -7.55
C ASP A 121 -5.77 7.58 -7.54
N ILE A 122 -4.91 6.90 -8.35
CA ILE A 122 -3.47 7.16 -8.34
C ILE A 122 -3.10 8.54 -8.87
N LEU A 123 -3.91 9.15 -9.75
CA LEU A 123 -3.68 10.52 -10.21
C LEU A 123 -3.97 11.52 -9.10
N LYS A 124 -4.98 11.26 -8.25
CA LYS A 124 -5.24 12.10 -7.08
C LYS A 124 -4.15 11.96 -6.02
N ILE A 125 -3.61 10.75 -5.83
CA ILE A 125 -2.46 10.54 -4.93
C ILE A 125 -1.24 11.29 -5.46
N ALA A 126 -0.97 11.22 -6.77
CA ALA A 126 0.13 11.93 -7.42
C ALA A 126 0.01 13.45 -7.31
N ASP A 127 -1.21 14.00 -7.41
CA ASP A 127 -1.50 15.42 -7.21
C ASP A 127 -1.18 15.86 -5.77
N LYS A 128 -1.55 15.05 -4.78
CA LYS A 128 -1.37 15.36 -3.36
C LYS A 128 0.04 15.09 -2.85
N LYS A 129 0.75 14.15 -3.43
CA LYS A 129 2.10 13.73 -3.05
C LYS A 129 2.25 13.42 -1.56
N THR A 130 1.18 12.94 -0.93
CA THR A 130 1.17 12.60 0.50
C THR A 130 0.28 11.41 0.76
N GLY A 131 0.64 10.61 1.76
CA GLY A 131 -0.11 9.41 2.11
C GLY A 131 0.58 8.55 3.13
N ARG A 132 -0.02 7.38 3.39
CA ARG A 132 0.58 6.29 4.16
C ARG A 132 0.90 5.12 3.24
N CYS A 133 1.24 3.98 3.80
CA CYS A 133 1.68 2.79 3.04
C CYS A 133 0.76 2.46 1.86
N SER A 134 -0.57 2.59 2.00
CA SER A 134 -1.49 2.29 0.91
C SER A 134 -1.39 3.28 -0.25
N GLU A 135 -1.39 4.58 0.00
CA GLU A 135 -1.22 5.59 -1.04
C GLU A 135 0.17 5.47 -1.70
N TRP A 136 1.20 5.19 -0.90
CA TRP A 136 2.55 4.99 -1.41
C TRP A 136 2.64 3.78 -2.34
N SER A 137 2.17 2.61 -1.90
CA SER A 137 2.21 1.39 -2.73
C SER A 137 1.35 1.50 -3.99
N MET A 138 0.15 2.12 -3.90
CA MET A 138 -0.71 2.30 -5.06
C MET A 138 -0.05 3.15 -6.14
N LEU A 139 0.51 4.30 -5.77
CA LEU A 139 1.14 5.20 -6.72
C LEU A 139 2.46 4.62 -7.25
N PHE A 140 3.29 4.05 -6.37
CA PHE A 140 4.55 3.44 -6.76
C PHE A 140 4.35 2.29 -7.76
N GLY A 141 3.34 1.44 -7.53
CA GLY A 141 2.94 0.41 -8.48
C GLY A 141 2.53 0.98 -9.84
N GLY A 142 1.79 2.09 -9.85
CA GLY A 142 1.45 2.81 -11.10
C GLY A 142 2.67 3.35 -11.84
N ILE A 143 3.66 3.91 -11.12
CA ILE A 143 4.92 4.39 -11.70
C ILE A 143 5.71 3.24 -12.33
N MET A 144 5.84 2.12 -11.63
CA MET A 144 6.55 0.94 -12.13
C MET A 144 5.90 0.42 -13.42
N ASN A 145 4.56 0.26 -13.44
CA ASN A 145 3.84 -0.17 -14.65
C ASN A 145 3.95 0.84 -15.79
N ALA A 146 3.98 2.15 -15.50
CA ALA A 146 4.20 3.19 -16.50
C ALA A 146 5.60 3.10 -17.17
N LEU A 147 6.55 2.45 -16.51
CA LEU A 147 7.89 2.15 -17.03
C LEU A 147 8.01 0.72 -17.57
N ASN A 148 6.89 0.04 -17.81
CA ASN A 148 6.81 -1.34 -18.28
C ASN A 148 7.43 -2.37 -17.33
N ILE A 149 7.50 -2.07 -16.04
CA ILE A 149 7.87 -3.00 -14.99
C ILE A 149 6.58 -3.50 -14.35
N GLU A 150 6.17 -4.71 -14.71
CA GLU A 150 4.93 -5.29 -14.21
C GLU A 150 4.92 -5.37 -12.68
N THR A 151 3.89 -4.82 -12.06
CA THR A 151 3.83 -4.67 -10.61
C THR A 151 2.44 -4.97 -10.09
N ARG A 152 2.35 -5.59 -8.92
CA ARG A 152 1.12 -5.85 -8.20
C ARG A 152 1.14 -5.29 -6.78
N ILE A 153 -0.04 -5.05 -6.20
CA ILE A 153 -0.17 -4.59 -4.82
C ILE A 153 -0.27 -5.78 -3.90
N VAL A 154 0.43 -5.73 -2.77
CA VAL A 154 0.41 -6.75 -1.73
C VAL A 154 -0.07 -6.14 -0.41
N HIS A 155 -0.96 -6.84 0.30
CA HIS A 155 -1.53 -6.38 1.55
C HIS A 155 -1.54 -7.48 2.61
N ASP A 156 -1.07 -7.20 3.84
CA ASP A 156 -0.92 -8.18 4.91
C ASP A 156 -2.15 -8.36 5.81
N TYR A 157 -3.23 -7.63 5.56
CA TYR A 157 -4.46 -7.62 6.37
C TYR A 157 -4.28 -7.30 7.86
N LEU A 158 -3.10 -6.87 8.24
CA LEU A 158 -2.82 -6.29 9.55
C LEU A 158 -2.89 -4.77 9.46
N ASP A 159 -1.87 -4.14 8.91
CA ASP A 159 -1.80 -2.68 8.79
C ASP A 159 -0.82 -2.17 7.71
N HIS A 160 -0.28 -3.06 6.85
CA HIS A 160 0.74 -2.68 5.88
C HIS A 160 0.47 -3.21 4.48
N CYS A 161 0.96 -2.48 3.49
CA CYS A 161 0.93 -2.85 2.09
C CYS A 161 2.18 -2.34 1.36
N TRP A 162 2.55 -3.09 0.33
CA TRP A 162 3.73 -2.85 -0.49
C TRP A 162 3.49 -3.35 -1.92
N ASN A 163 4.52 -3.46 -2.72
CA ASN A 163 4.44 -3.98 -4.08
C ASN A 163 5.27 -5.25 -4.25
N GLU A 164 4.95 -6.00 -5.27
CA GLU A 164 5.85 -6.94 -5.91
C GLU A 164 6.00 -6.55 -7.38
N ALA A 165 7.23 -6.59 -7.88
CA ALA A 165 7.52 -6.41 -9.31
C ALA A 165 7.98 -7.72 -9.93
N LEU A 166 7.60 -7.96 -11.19
CA LEU A 166 8.01 -9.13 -11.96
C LEU A 166 9.39 -8.86 -12.59
N ILE A 167 10.44 -9.34 -11.95
CA ILE A 167 11.84 -9.16 -12.36
C ILE A 167 12.40 -10.51 -12.78
N ASN A 168 12.88 -10.64 -14.02
CA ASN A 168 13.41 -11.90 -14.56
C ASN A 168 12.45 -13.09 -14.33
N GLY A 169 11.15 -12.89 -14.53
CA GLY A 169 10.13 -13.92 -14.38
C GLY A 169 9.80 -14.30 -12.92
N LYS A 170 10.27 -13.54 -11.94
CA LYS A 170 10.00 -13.78 -10.51
C LYS A 170 9.40 -12.55 -9.86
N TRP A 171 8.36 -12.74 -9.06
CA TRP A 171 7.83 -11.68 -8.21
C TRP A 171 8.81 -11.33 -7.09
N VAL A 172 9.29 -10.10 -7.07
CA VAL A 172 10.26 -9.57 -6.10
C VAL A 172 9.57 -8.56 -5.20
N HIS A 173 9.78 -8.67 -3.89
CA HIS A 173 9.28 -7.72 -2.90
C HIS A 173 9.89 -6.32 -3.11
N ILE A 174 9.03 -5.29 -3.12
CA ILE A 174 9.42 -3.88 -3.19
C ILE A 174 8.53 -3.06 -2.26
N ASP A 175 9.15 -2.31 -1.34
CA ASP A 175 8.43 -1.42 -0.44
C ASP A 175 8.99 0.01 -0.53
N SER A 176 8.25 0.88 -1.19
CA SER A 176 8.64 2.28 -1.38
C SER A 176 8.66 3.11 -0.10
N THR A 177 8.11 2.58 1.01
CA THR A 177 8.13 3.27 2.32
C THR A 177 9.42 3.04 3.11
N LEU A 178 10.20 2.02 2.74
CA LEU A 178 11.45 1.64 3.39
C LEU A 178 12.68 2.19 2.64
N ASP A 179 13.78 2.29 3.38
CA ASP A 179 15.06 2.69 2.78
C ASP A 179 15.76 1.51 2.08
N TYR A 180 16.48 1.79 1.00
CA TYR A 180 17.34 0.80 0.38
C TYR A 180 18.51 0.44 1.34
N PRO A 181 18.92 -0.83 1.47
CA PRO A 181 18.51 -1.98 0.65
C PRO A 181 17.23 -2.71 1.12
N ILE A 182 16.67 -2.37 2.28
CA ILE A 182 15.53 -3.08 2.88
C ILE A 182 14.27 -2.98 1.99
N SER A 183 14.12 -1.89 1.27
CA SER A 183 13.01 -1.66 0.34
C SER A 183 12.96 -2.64 -0.84
N LEU A 184 14.01 -3.42 -1.11
CA LEU A 184 14.11 -4.31 -2.25
C LEU A 184 14.50 -5.74 -1.83
N ASN A 185 13.65 -6.72 -2.16
CA ASN A 185 13.87 -8.15 -1.97
C ASN A 185 14.13 -8.60 -0.50
N HIS A 186 13.40 -8.00 0.46
CA HIS A 186 13.46 -8.39 1.87
C HIS A 186 12.07 -8.85 2.40
N PRO A 187 11.47 -9.94 1.87
CA PRO A 187 10.11 -10.34 2.18
C PRO A 187 9.90 -10.71 3.67
N HIS A 188 10.93 -11.15 4.38
CA HIS A 188 10.82 -11.52 5.80
C HIS A 188 11.06 -10.34 6.77
N TYR A 189 11.33 -9.13 6.25
CA TYR A 189 11.68 -7.98 7.09
C TYR A 189 10.62 -7.69 8.15
N TYR A 190 9.35 -7.67 7.79
CA TYR A 190 8.27 -7.30 8.70
C TYR A 190 8.03 -8.34 9.80
N GLU A 191 8.14 -9.63 9.48
CA GLU A 191 8.03 -10.70 10.47
C GLU A 191 9.16 -10.61 11.49
N GLN A 192 10.39 -10.37 11.03
CA GLN A 192 11.60 -10.35 11.85
C GLN A 192 11.76 -9.07 12.66
N ASN A 193 11.43 -7.91 12.10
CA ASN A 193 11.74 -6.61 12.71
C ASN A 193 10.51 -5.92 13.31
N TRP A 194 9.30 -6.18 12.77
CA TRP A 194 8.06 -5.59 13.29
C TRP A 194 7.22 -6.62 14.07
N GLY A 195 7.66 -7.86 14.17
CA GLY A 195 6.97 -8.92 14.90
C GLY A 195 5.61 -9.29 14.28
N LYS A 196 5.43 -9.10 12.97
CA LYS A 196 4.17 -9.37 12.28
C LYS A 196 3.80 -10.85 12.38
N LYS A 197 2.52 -11.12 12.70
CA LYS A 197 1.95 -12.48 12.81
C LYS A 197 0.86 -12.64 11.77
N TYR A 198 1.23 -13.08 10.59
CA TYR A 198 0.34 -13.16 9.44
C TYR A 198 -0.73 -14.24 9.58
N GLU A 199 -1.92 -13.93 9.06
CA GLU A 199 -2.93 -14.92 8.68
C GLU A 199 -3.00 -14.98 7.15
N TYR A 200 -3.12 -13.83 6.50
CA TYR A 200 -3.19 -13.71 5.04
C TYR A 200 -2.34 -12.55 4.56
N ILE A 201 -1.61 -12.78 3.48
CA ILE A 201 -1.00 -11.76 2.65
C ILE A 201 -1.47 -12.02 1.23
N LEU A 202 -2.21 -11.07 0.66
CA LEU A 202 -2.79 -11.21 -0.66
C LEU A 202 -2.16 -10.23 -1.63
N ALA A 203 -1.85 -10.72 -2.83
CA ALA A 203 -1.35 -9.94 -3.94
C ALA A 203 -2.47 -9.73 -4.98
N PHE A 204 -2.61 -8.49 -5.46
CA PHE A 204 -3.65 -8.06 -6.39
C PHE A 204 -3.02 -7.63 -7.70
N SER A 205 -3.31 -8.39 -8.76
CA SER A 205 -2.96 -8.06 -10.13
C SER A 205 -4.19 -7.53 -10.89
N GLY A 206 -4.00 -6.94 -12.06
CA GLY A 206 -5.12 -6.55 -12.92
C GLY A 206 -6.01 -7.72 -13.32
N GLY A 207 -7.23 -7.42 -13.80
CA GLY A 207 -8.19 -8.44 -14.22
C GLY A 207 -8.83 -9.21 -13.06
N GLY A 208 -8.78 -8.68 -11.83
CA GLY A 208 -9.36 -9.31 -10.64
C GLY A 208 -8.59 -10.52 -10.12
N ILE A 209 -7.35 -10.71 -10.57
CA ILE A 209 -6.49 -11.82 -10.12
C ILE A 209 -5.97 -11.52 -8.72
N VAL A 210 -6.21 -12.45 -7.80
CA VAL A 210 -5.76 -12.36 -6.42
C VAL A 210 -5.08 -13.66 -6.00
N GLU A 211 -3.88 -13.55 -5.45
CA GLU A 211 -3.07 -14.68 -4.99
C GLU A 211 -2.77 -14.59 -3.51
N ASP A 212 -2.82 -15.72 -2.82
CA ASP A 212 -2.29 -15.85 -1.46
C ASP A 212 -0.77 -16.07 -1.51
N VAL A 213 -0.04 -15.01 -1.18
CA VAL A 213 1.43 -15.01 -1.18
C VAL A 213 2.04 -15.13 0.22
N THR A 214 1.23 -15.44 1.23
CA THR A 214 1.66 -15.47 2.64
C THR A 214 2.89 -16.31 2.88
N GLN A 215 2.99 -17.48 2.21
CA GLN A 215 4.10 -18.40 2.40
C GLN A 215 5.46 -17.76 2.03
N LYS A 216 5.49 -16.86 1.09
CA LYS A 216 6.70 -16.12 0.69
C LYS A 216 7.20 -15.17 1.79
N TYR A 217 6.30 -14.68 2.64
CA TYR A 217 6.58 -13.62 3.62
C TYR A 217 6.79 -14.12 5.04
N THR A 218 6.62 -15.43 5.29
CA THR A 218 6.80 -16.04 6.61
C THR A 218 7.87 -17.10 6.60
N LYS A 219 8.61 -17.21 7.70
CA LYS A 219 9.51 -18.33 7.98
C LYS A 219 8.80 -19.45 8.76
N ASP A 220 7.65 -19.15 9.38
CA ASP A 220 6.88 -20.10 10.19
C ASP A 220 5.48 -20.32 9.57
N TRP A 221 5.44 -21.13 8.52
CA TRP A 221 4.20 -21.47 7.82
C TRP A 221 3.21 -22.24 8.71
N ASP A 222 3.71 -23.08 9.60
CA ASP A 222 2.86 -23.85 10.52
C ASP A 222 2.12 -22.95 11.51
N ALA A 223 2.77 -21.89 11.99
CA ALA A 223 2.11 -20.89 12.82
C ALA A 223 1.04 -20.12 12.05
N VAL A 224 1.24 -19.82 10.76
CA VAL A 224 0.21 -19.23 9.89
C VAL A 224 -0.99 -20.16 9.78
N LEU A 225 -0.77 -21.44 9.49
CA LEU A 225 -1.85 -22.43 9.38
C LEU A 225 -2.63 -22.59 10.70
N LYS A 226 -1.94 -22.54 11.84
CA LYS A 226 -2.60 -22.55 13.17
C LYS A 226 -3.49 -21.33 13.39
N ARG A 227 -3.07 -20.14 12.93
CA ARG A 227 -3.88 -18.89 13.03
C ARG A 227 -5.10 -18.93 12.13
N ARG A 228 -5.01 -19.56 10.95
CA ARG A 228 -6.10 -19.70 9.97
C ARG A 228 -7.18 -20.70 10.39
N ARG A 229 -6.90 -21.58 11.37
CA ARG A 229 -7.89 -22.56 11.83
C ARG A 229 -9.10 -21.88 12.45
N PRO A 230 -10.33 -22.34 12.17
CA PRO A 230 -11.53 -21.79 12.80
C PRO A 230 -11.42 -21.83 14.32
N LYS A 231 -11.77 -20.75 15.00
CA LYS A 231 -11.70 -20.64 16.47
C LYS A 231 -12.60 -21.63 17.22
N PHE A 232 -13.49 -22.30 16.52
CA PHE A 232 -14.40 -23.33 17.06
C PHE A 232 -13.66 -24.54 17.68
N PHE A 233 -12.45 -24.85 17.24
CA PHE A 233 -11.67 -25.97 17.78
C PHE A 233 -10.89 -25.64 19.07
N ARG A 234 -10.92 -24.39 19.56
CA ARG A 234 -10.18 -24.00 20.78
C ARG A 234 -10.89 -24.28 22.09
N ARG A 235 -12.14 -24.82 22.09
CA ARG A 235 -12.94 -25.04 23.32
C ARG A 235 -13.01 -26.48 23.81
N PHE A 236 -12.31 -27.43 23.20
CA PHE A 236 -12.43 -28.84 23.56
C PHE A 236 -11.09 -29.56 23.73
N PHE A 237 -10.02 -28.87 24.14
CA PHE A 237 -8.81 -29.50 24.66
C PHE A 237 -8.25 -28.70 25.82
#